data_0a49e2333e530ee30731374b9ae2e031
#
_entry.id   0a49e2333e530ee30731374b9ae2e031
#
_cell.length_a   1.000
_cell.length_b   1.000
_cell.length_c   1.000
_cell.angle_alpha   90.00
_cell.angle_beta   90.00
_cell.angle_gamma   90.00
#
_symmetry.space_group_name_H-M   'P 1'
#
loop_
_entity.id
_entity.type
_entity.pdbx_description
1 polymer ?
#
loop_
_entity_poly.entity_id
_entity_poly.type
_entity_poly.pdbx_seq_one_letter_code
_entity_poly.pdbx_strand_id
1 'polypeptide(L)'
;MPGRKKSETKILLHFILMGVLFFLAMPVNAQEKPGEELKNLTAGEMAPLALKDSMYYHFDEWFARFTGEINRLTSAEPSIANQVELMKFHFNYAGLLGELCHTLAFTSKYQDEKIANDFLTHSRRVKTIAKSILSDDSITQNQEAEANLYLGASEGYIGIFEYGQGNLLVALLNGFQADNHLEKALLLNPNLVDAYFGLGMYRYGNSRLGGLGNLIMQGGKDLRLVGMNHIEHAILNQTTTQPLALKTL
;
A
#
# COMPACT_ATOMS: atom_id res chain seq x y z
N MET A 1 -24.67 -27.17 -10.42
CA MET A 1 -23.25 -27.38 -10.72
C MET A 1 -22.39 -26.63 -9.71
N PRO A 2 -21.92 -27.24 -8.60
CA PRO A 2 -21.18 -26.52 -7.54
C PRO A 2 -19.64 -26.63 -7.63
N GLY A 3 -19.10 -27.19 -8.72
CA GLY A 3 -17.65 -27.45 -8.80
C GLY A 3 -16.77 -26.32 -9.34
N ARG A 4 -17.33 -25.32 -10.01
CA ARG A 4 -16.55 -24.32 -10.77
C ARG A 4 -15.95 -23.20 -9.90
N LYS A 5 -16.64 -22.79 -8.84
CA LYS A 5 -16.18 -21.71 -7.94
C LYS A 5 -14.92 -22.05 -7.11
N LYS A 6 -14.75 -23.33 -6.71
CA LYS A 6 -13.55 -23.77 -5.95
C LYS A 6 -12.27 -23.80 -6.78
N SER A 7 -12.39 -23.93 -8.11
CA SER A 7 -11.24 -23.93 -9.03
C SER A 7 -10.67 -22.53 -9.23
N GLU A 8 -11.53 -21.53 -9.38
CA GLU A 8 -11.10 -20.15 -9.66
C GLU A 8 -10.40 -19.49 -8.47
N THR A 9 -10.86 -19.78 -7.26
CA THR A 9 -10.21 -19.31 -6.02
C THR A 9 -8.83 -19.95 -5.82
N LYS A 10 -8.67 -21.22 -6.22
CA LYS A 10 -7.36 -21.91 -6.19
C LYS A 10 -6.38 -21.37 -7.22
N ILE A 11 -6.87 -20.96 -8.39
CA ILE A 11 -6.03 -20.40 -9.45
C ILE A 11 -5.54 -19.01 -9.07
N LEU A 12 -6.38 -18.16 -8.47
CA LEU A 12 -5.97 -16.86 -7.93
C LEU A 12 -4.91 -17.01 -6.83
N LEU A 13 -5.11 -17.98 -5.93
CA LEU A 13 -4.14 -18.32 -4.89
C LEU A 13 -2.80 -18.79 -5.47
N HIS A 14 -2.79 -19.55 -6.58
CA HIS A 14 -1.58 -20.04 -7.23
C HIS A 14 -0.77 -18.93 -7.92
N PHE A 15 -1.42 -17.94 -8.54
CA PHE A 15 -0.72 -16.84 -9.19
C PHE A 15 -0.13 -15.84 -8.19
N ILE A 16 -0.78 -15.65 -7.05
CA ILE A 16 -0.24 -14.85 -5.93
C ILE A 16 0.93 -15.61 -5.25
N LEU A 17 0.81 -16.93 -5.09
CA LEU A 17 1.87 -17.78 -4.53
C LEU A 17 3.08 -17.94 -5.48
N MET A 18 2.87 -17.95 -6.80
CA MET A 18 3.98 -18.03 -7.76
C MET A 18 4.83 -16.76 -7.80
N GLY A 19 4.25 -15.58 -7.55
CA GLY A 19 5.04 -14.36 -7.36
C GLY A 19 5.98 -14.44 -6.14
N VAL A 20 5.57 -15.15 -5.10
CA VAL A 20 6.36 -15.35 -3.86
C VAL A 20 7.46 -16.41 -4.03
N LEU A 21 7.24 -17.46 -4.84
CA LEU A 21 8.19 -18.57 -4.98
C LEU A 21 9.36 -18.32 -5.93
N PHE A 22 9.28 -17.32 -6.82
CA PHE A 22 10.36 -17.04 -7.78
C PHE A 22 11.57 -16.34 -7.15
N PHE A 23 11.44 -15.81 -5.92
CA PHE A 23 12.51 -15.08 -5.23
C PHE A 23 13.35 -15.91 -4.24
N LEU A 24 13.07 -17.22 -4.05
CA LEU A 24 13.84 -18.07 -3.15
C LEU A 24 15.22 -18.51 -3.69
N ALA A 25 15.63 -18.05 -4.87
CA ALA A 25 16.86 -18.51 -5.54
C ALA A 25 17.89 -17.41 -5.85
N MET A 26 17.84 -16.24 -5.22
CA MET A 26 18.95 -15.28 -5.37
C MET A 26 20.00 -15.47 -4.29
N PRO A 27 21.30 -15.45 -4.66
CA PRO A 27 22.38 -15.62 -3.69
C PRO A 27 22.37 -14.45 -2.70
N VAL A 28 22.33 -14.79 -1.44
CA VAL A 28 22.51 -13.85 -0.31
C VAL A 28 23.94 -13.33 -0.36
N ASN A 29 24.16 -12.22 -1.05
CA ASN A 29 25.42 -11.50 -0.92
C ASN A 29 25.31 -10.48 0.21
N ALA A 30 26.16 -10.74 1.21
CA ALA A 30 26.69 -9.86 2.25
C ALA A 30 25.81 -8.68 2.70
N GLN A 31 25.33 -8.85 3.90
CA GLN A 31 24.79 -7.83 4.79
C GLN A 31 25.73 -6.62 4.89
N GLU A 32 25.45 -5.55 4.16
CA GLU A 32 25.84 -4.23 4.64
C GLU A 32 24.86 -3.86 5.75
N LYS A 33 25.33 -3.83 6.99
CA LYS A 33 24.56 -3.24 8.09
C LYS A 33 24.24 -1.80 7.69
N PRO A 34 23.00 -1.34 7.83
CA PRO A 34 22.67 0.06 7.62
C PRO A 34 23.54 0.90 8.58
N GLY A 35 24.55 1.54 8.03
CA GLY A 35 25.51 2.34 8.79
C GLY A 35 24.88 3.67 9.28
N GLU A 36 25.72 4.49 9.92
CA GLU A 36 25.33 5.82 10.43
C GLU A 36 24.77 6.79 9.36
N GLU A 37 24.96 6.50 8.09
CA GLU A 37 24.47 7.30 6.95
C GLU A 37 22.93 7.39 6.84
N LEU A 38 22.19 6.54 7.53
CA LEU A 38 20.72 6.54 7.52
C LEU A 38 20.08 7.49 8.57
N LYS A 39 20.87 8.32 9.22
CA LYS A 39 20.35 9.36 10.13
C LYS A 39 19.80 10.53 9.30
N ASN A 40 18.60 10.98 9.62
CA ASN A 40 17.89 12.14 9.03
C ASN A 40 17.26 11.91 7.64
N LEU A 41 16.95 10.68 7.26
CA LEU A 41 16.19 10.41 6.05
C LEU A 41 14.70 10.80 6.24
N THR A 42 14.12 11.36 5.19
CA THR A 42 12.65 11.56 5.08
C THR A 42 11.93 10.22 4.93
N ALA A 43 10.62 10.22 5.15
CA ALA A 43 9.80 9.03 4.94
C ALA A 43 9.91 8.48 3.50
N GLY A 44 9.99 9.39 2.50
CA GLY A 44 10.13 9.00 1.10
C GLY A 44 11.46 8.34 0.76
N GLU A 45 12.54 8.71 1.45
CA GLU A 45 13.86 8.08 1.29
C GLU A 45 13.96 6.75 2.03
N MET A 46 13.33 6.64 3.19
CA MET A 46 13.36 5.41 4.00
C MET A 46 12.46 4.31 3.43
N ALA A 47 11.32 4.64 2.85
CA ALA A 47 10.34 3.66 2.39
C ALA A 47 10.89 2.64 1.39
N PRO A 48 11.56 3.04 0.28
CA PRO A 48 12.09 2.06 -0.68
C PRO A 48 13.20 1.19 -0.08
N LEU A 49 14.00 1.72 0.86
CA LEU A 49 15.02 0.95 1.57
C LEU A 49 14.36 -0.09 2.49
N ALA A 50 13.38 0.33 3.29
CA ALA A 50 12.67 -0.57 4.19
C ALA A 50 11.93 -1.68 3.42
N LEU A 51 11.28 -1.35 2.30
CA LEU A 51 10.60 -2.33 1.46
C LEU A 51 11.58 -3.30 0.80
N LYS A 52 12.77 -2.83 0.40
CA LYS A 52 13.84 -3.71 -0.09
C LYS A 52 14.34 -4.64 1.00
N ASP A 53 14.63 -4.12 2.19
CA ASP A 53 15.16 -4.90 3.30
C ASP A 53 14.12 -5.87 3.88
N SER A 54 12.83 -5.57 3.77
CA SER A 54 11.76 -6.49 4.14
C SER A 54 11.82 -7.83 3.39
N MET A 55 12.37 -7.81 2.17
CA MET A 55 12.60 -9.03 1.39
C MET A 55 13.65 -9.95 2.03
N TYR A 56 14.48 -9.42 2.93
CA TYR A 56 15.49 -10.14 3.72
C TYR A 56 15.07 -10.30 5.20
N TYR A 57 13.82 -10.01 5.52
CA TYR A 57 13.26 -10.16 6.87
C TYR A 57 13.87 -9.25 7.96
N HIS A 58 14.43 -8.10 7.57
CA HIS A 58 14.98 -7.07 8.49
C HIS A 58 13.91 -6.10 9.01
N PHE A 59 12.78 -6.63 9.52
CA PHE A 59 11.65 -5.79 9.93
C PHE A 59 11.90 -5.01 11.22
N ASP A 60 12.53 -5.63 12.22
CA ASP A 60 12.63 -5.03 13.57
C ASP A 60 13.40 -3.72 13.58
N GLU A 61 14.48 -3.61 12.79
CA GLU A 61 15.27 -2.40 12.68
C GLU A 61 14.43 -1.25 12.07
N TRP A 62 13.63 -1.55 11.05
CA TRP A 62 12.79 -0.56 10.40
C TRP A 62 11.59 -0.16 11.26
N PHE A 63 10.98 -1.09 12.00
CA PHE A 63 9.94 -0.75 12.97
C PHE A 63 10.45 0.16 14.06
N ALA A 64 11.65 -0.08 14.59
CA ALA A 64 12.27 0.79 15.59
C ALA A 64 12.55 2.20 15.02
N ARG A 65 13.08 2.29 13.79
CA ARG A 65 13.35 3.57 13.11
C ARG A 65 12.06 4.36 12.86
N PHE A 66 11.05 3.73 12.27
CA PHE A 66 9.77 4.40 12.00
C PHE A 66 9.09 4.83 13.29
N THR A 67 9.14 4.03 14.35
CA THR A 67 8.62 4.41 15.67
C THR A 67 9.34 5.65 16.21
N GLY A 68 10.65 5.70 16.07
CA GLY A 68 11.46 6.86 16.48
C GLY A 68 11.03 8.15 15.77
N GLU A 69 10.89 8.10 14.44
CA GLU A 69 10.47 9.26 13.65
C GLU A 69 9.02 9.67 13.90
N ILE A 70 8.10 8.70 14.04
CA ILE A 70 6.71 8.98 14.42
C ILE A 70 6.65 9.69 15.77
N ASN A 71 7.41 9.25 16.78
CA ASN A 71 7.44 9.89 18.08
C ASN A 71 8.04 11.30 18.01
N ARG A 72 9.12 11.47 17.25
CA ARG A 72 9.75 12.78 17.03
C ARG A 72 8.77 13.78 16.39
N LEU A 73 8.09 13.38 15.31
CA LEU A 73 7.15 14.24 14.60
C LEU A 73 5.87 14.52 15.41
N THR A 74 5.41 13.54 16.20
CA THR A 74 4.25 13.73 17.10
C THR A 74 4.54 14.74 18.20
N SER A 75 5.81 14.84 18.65
CA SER A 75 6.25 15.78 19.69
C SER A 75 6.69 17.13 19.13
N ALA A 76 6.81 17.27 17.81
CA ALA A 76 7.22 18.50 17.15
C ALA A 76 6.07 19.53 17.10
N GLU A 77 6.43 20.80 16.91
CA GLU A 77 5.44 21.86 16.66
C GLU A 77 4.55 21.52 15.46
N PRO A 78 3.23 21.66 15.60
CA PRO A 78 2.29 21.34 14.53
C PRO A 78 2.54 22.23 13.29
N SER A 79 2.77 21.57 12.15
CA SER A 79 2.83 22.22 10.84
C SER A 79 2.30 21.25 9.77
N ILE A 80 1.84 21.78 8.66
CA ILE A 80 1.39 20.93 7.53
C ILE A 80 2.54 20.03 7.05
N ALA A 81 3.77 20.55 6.97
CA ALA A 81 4.94 19.76 6.58
C ALA A 81 5.18 18.58 7.54
N ASN A 82 5.13 18.83 8.87
CA ASN A 82 5.26 17.76 9.86
C ASN A 82 4.12 16.75 9.79
N GLN A 83 2.89 17.20 9.52
CA GLN A 83 1.74 16.30 9.36
C GLN A 83 1.88 15.42 8.11
N VAL A 84 2.35 15.99 6.99
CA VAL A 84 2.63 15.23 5.76
C VAL A 84 3.68 14.15 6.00
N GLU A 85 4.81 14.49 6.65
CA GLU A 85 5.83 13.49 6.97
C GLU A 85 5.33 12.44 7.98
N LEU A 86 4.59 12.84 9.00
CA LEU A 86 4.00 11.92 9.98
C LEU A 86 3.02 10.94 9.29
N MET A 87 2.21 11.43 8.36
CA MET A 87 1.31 10.61 7.54
C MET A 87 2.09 9.57 6.73
N LYS A 88 3.19 9.97 6.08
CA LYS A 88 4.07 9.08 5.29
C LYS A 88 4.71 8.01 6.16
N PHE A 89 5.21 8.36 7.34
CA PHE A 89 5.79 7.36 8.26
C PHE A 89 4.75 6.35 8.75
N HIS A 90 3.54 6.78 9.09
CA HIS A 90 2.47 5.84 9.44
C HIS A 90 2.10 4.93 8.27
N PHE A 91 2.05 5.46 7.04
CA PHE A 91 1.77 4.67 5.84
C PHE A 91 2.85 3.62 5.59
N ASN A 92 4.12 4.00 5.67
CA ASN A 92 5.25 3.10 5.47
C ASN A 92 5.31 2.01 6.55
N TYR A 93 5.00 2.37 7.80
CA TYR A 93 4.87 1.39 8.89
C TYR A 93 3.77 0.37 8.60
N ALA A 94 2.59 0.85 8.19
CA ALA A 94 1.49 -0.04 7.78
C ALA A 94 1.89 -0.93 6.59
N GLY A 95 2.63 -0.39 5.62
CA GLY A 95 3.16 -1.13 4.49
C GLY A 95 4.07 -2.27 4.91
N LEU A 96 5.01 -2.05 5.83
CA LEU A 96 5.88 -3.09 6.37
C LEU A 96 5.12 -4.15 7.18
N LEU A 97 4.11 -3.73 7.97
CA LEU A 97 3.23 -4.68 8.65
C LEU A 97 2.43 -5.52 7.64
N GLY A 98 1.99 -4.90 6.55
CA GLY A 98 1.34 -5.59 5.43
C GLY A 98 2.25 -6.63 4.78
N GLU A 99 3.54 -6.29 4.57
CA GLU A 99 4.54 -7.22 4.03
C GLU A 99 4.84 -8.39 5.00
N LEU A 100 5.01 -8.09 6.29
CA LEU A 100 5.20 -9.11 7.32
C LEU A 100 3.99 -10.07 7.37
N CYS A 101 2.82 -9.55 7.14
CA CYS A 101 1.55 -10.25 7.22
C CYS A 101 0.84 -10.31 5.86
N HIS A 102 1.58 -10.41 4.76
CA HIS A 102 1.03 -10.47 3.40
C HIS A 102 -0.08 -11.52 3.25
N THR A 103 -0.10 -12.55 4.10
CA THR A 103 -1.17 -13.54 4.17
C THR A 103 -2.46 -13.00 4.78
N LEU A 104 -2.43 -11.90 5.55
CA LEU A 104 -3.61 -11.26 6.12
C LEU A 104 -4.58 -10.78 5.05
N ALA A 105 -4.06 -10.22 3.99
CA ALA A 105 -4.86 -9.69 2.90
C ALA A 105 -5.58 -10.79 2.11
N PHE A 106 -5.10 -12.04 2.16
CA PHE A 106 -5.53 -13.11 1.28
C PHE A 106 -6.03 -14.36 2.00
N THR A 107 -5.87 -14.44 3.33
CA THR A 107 -6.37 -15.57 4.11
C THR A 107 -7.06 -15.10 5.39
N SER A 108 -8.29 -15.56 5.61
CA SER A 108 -9.03 -15.36 6.87
C SER A 108 -8.44 -16.17 8.05
N LYS A 109 -7.30 -16.81 7.87
CA LYS A 109 -6.68 -17.71 8.86
C LYS A 109 -5.50 -17.10 9.59
N TYR A 110 -5.16 -15.87 9.32
CA TYR A 110 -4.10 -15.22 10.05
C TYR A 110 -4.49 -15.00 11.51
N GLN A 111 -3.59 -15.35 12.42
CA GLN A 111 -3.91 -15.44 13.85
C GLN A 111 -3.12 -14.45 14.72
N ASP A 112 -2.21 -13.65 14.16
CA ASP A 112 -1.53 -12.62 14.94
C ASP A 112 -2.37 -11.36 15.01
N GLU A 113 -3.27 -11.33 15.98
CA GLU A 113 -4.17 -10.19 16.22
C GLU A 113 -3.41 -8.90 16.51
N LYS A 114 -2.22 -8.98 17.12
CA LYS A 114 -1.43 -7.78 17.43
C LYS A 114 -0.96 -7.10 16.15
N ILE A 115 -0.36 -7.84 15.23
CA ILE A 115 0.13 -7.28 13.96
C ILE A 115 -1.03 -6.76 13.12
N ALA A 116 -2.16 -7.46 13.09
CA ALA A 116 -3.37 -7.02 12.40
C ALA A 116 -3.91 -5.70 12.98
N ASN A 117 -3.96 -5.59 14.30
CA ASN A 117 -4.40 -4.38 14.98
C ASN A 117 -3.43 -3.21 14.77
N ASP A 118 -2.13 -3.46 14.81
CA ASP A 118 -1.11 -2.45 14.54
C ASP A 118 -1.20 -1.95 13.09
N PHE A 119 -1.35 -2.85 12.12
CA PHE A 119 -1.61 -2.51 10.71
C PHE A 119 -2.82 -1.59 10.54
N LEU A 120 -3.97 -1.98 11.12
CA LEU A 120 -5.19 -1.18 11.03
C LEU A 120 -5.05 0.16 11.77
N THR A 121 -4.33 0.18 12.89
CA THR A 121 -4.08 1.40 13.67
C THR A 121 -3.29 2.40 12.85
N HIS A 122 -2.17 1.98 12.25
CA HIS A 122 -1.35 2.86 11.43
C HIS A 122 -2.11 3.30 10.16
N SER A 123 -2.79 2.39 9.48
CA SER A 123 -3.60 2.72 8.29
C SER A 123 -4.72 3.73 8.61
N ARG A 124 -5.42 3.57 9.73
CA ARG A 124 -6.44 4.54 10.18
C ARG A 124 -5.83 5.88 10.57
N ARG A 125 -4.62 5.88 11.15
CA ARG A 125 -3.91 7.11 11.49
C ARG A 125 -3.57 7.92 10.25
N VAL A 126 -3.11 7.27 9.18
CA VAL A 126 -2.93 7.91 7.86
C VAL A 126 -4.22 8.61 7.41
N LYS A 127 -5.35 7.90 7.43
CA LYS A 127 -6.66 8.49 7.04
C LYS A 127 -7.01 9.72 7.88
N THR A 128 -6.77 9.66 9.18
CA THR A 128 -7.06 10.79 10.08
C THR A 128 -6.21 12.01 9.76
N ILE A 129 -4.90 11.81 9.58
CA ILE A 129 -3.97 12.90 9.28
C ILE A 129 -4.24 13.47 7.89
N ALA A 130 -4.43 12.62 6.87
CA ALA A 130 -4.75 13.07 5.52
C ALA A 130 -6.03 13.93 5.48
N LYS A 131 -7.08 13.51 6.17
CA LYS A 131 -8.32 14.31 6.28
C LYS A 131 -8.11 15.64 7.00
N SER A 132 -7.27 15.67 8.03
CA SER A 132 -6.89 16.91 8.70
C SER A 132 -6.15 17.86 7.75
N ILE A 133 -5.19 17.36 6.97
CA ILE A 133 -4.48 18.14 5.96
C ILE A 133 -5.47 18.68 4.92
N LEU A 134 -6.35 17.82 4.38
CA LEU A 134 -7.33 18.20 3.36
C LEU A 134 -8.39 19.19 3.85
N SER A 135 -8.55 19.38 5.16
CA SER A 135 -9.46 20.37 5.74
C SER A 135 -8.80 21.74 6.00
N ASP A 136 -7.50 21.89 5.73
CA ASP A 136 -6.78 23.14 5.92
C ASP A 136 -6.73 23.92 4.59
N ASP A 137 -7.34 25.10 4.57
CA ASP A 137 -7.42 25.96 3.38
C ASP A 137 -6.06 26.54 2.93
N SER A 138 -5.02 26.42 3.75
CA SER A 138 -3.67 26.94 3.46
C SER A 138 -2.76 25.97 2.71
N ILE A 139 -3.21 24.75 2.44
CA ILE A 139 -2.40 23.72 1.78
C ILE A 139 -2.11 24.08 0.32
N THR A 140 -0.91 23.70 -0.12
CA THR A 140 -0.55 23.77 -1.54
C THR A 140 -1.20 22.63 -2.34
N GLN A 141 -1.33 22.82 -3.66
CA GLN A 141 -1.83 21.77 -4.55
C GLN A 141 -1.03 20.47 -4.44
N ASN A 142 0.29 20.52 -4.22
CA ASN A 142 1.11 19.33 -4.00
C ASN A 142 0.79 18.63 -2.69
N GLN A 143 0.57 19.38 -1.61
CA GLN A 143 0.16 18.80 -0.32
C GLN A 143 -1.22 18.17 -0.41
N GLU A 144 -2.16 18.80 -1.14
CA GLU A 144 -3.47 18.21 -1.42
C GLU A 144 -3.35 16.91 -2.24
N ALA A 145 -2.47 16.90 -3.24
CA ALA A 145 -2.22 15.72 -4.06
C ALA A 145 -1.63 14.57 -3.22
N GLU A 146 -0.61 14.86 -2.40
CA GLU A 146 -0.01 13.85 -1.51
C GLU A 146 -1.01 13.34 -0.47
N ALA A 147 -1.81 14.22 0.15
CA ALA A 147 -2.82 13.79 1.11
C ALA A 147 -3.86 12.87 0.47
N ASN A 148 -4.30 13.16 -0.77
CA ASN A 148 -5.18 12.25 -1.51
C ASN A 148 -4.49 10.93 -1.88
N LEU A 149 -3.21 10.94 -2.29
CA LEU A 149 -2.45 9.72 -2.55
C LEU A 149 -2.45 8.79 -1.34
N TYR A 150 -2.00 9.29 -0.18
CA TYR A 150 -1.87 8.45 1.02
C TYR A 150 -3.22 8.06 1.63
N LEU A 151 -4.24 8.93 1.51
CA LEU A 151 -5.61 8.58 1.88
C LEU A 151 -6.14 7.43 1.04
N GLY A 152 -6.03 7.53 -0.28
CA GLY A 152 -6.47 6.48 -1.20
C GLY A 152 -5.69 5.18 -1.04
N ALA A 153 -4.35 5.25 -0.92
CA ALA A 153 -3.52 4.07 -0.70
C ALA A 153 -3.85 3.37 0.62
N SER A 154 -4.11 4.14 1.69
CA SER A 154 -4.49 3.58 2.99
C SER A 154 -5.89 2.94 2.96
N GLU A 155 -6.83 3.53 2.23
CA GLU A 155 -8.14 2.92 1.99
C GLU A 155 -8.02 1.63 1.19
N GLY A 156 -7.14 1.60 0.18
CA GLY A 156 -6.80 0.39 -0.55
C GLY A 156 -6.25 -0.72 0.36
N TYR A 157 -5.33 -0.40 1.24
CA TYR A 157 -4.77 -1.34 2.23
C TYR A 157 -5.86 -1.92 3.15
N ILE A 158 -6.71 -1.05 3.72
CA ILE A 158 -7.83 -1.49 4.56
C ILE A 158 -8.80 -2.35 3.73
N GLY A 159 -9.10 -1.96 2.49
CA GLY A 159 -9.98 -2.71 1.60
C GLY A 159 -9.48 -4.13 1.33
N ILE A 160 -8.19 -4.28 1.03
CA ILE A 160 -7.57 -5.60 0.82
C ILE A 160 -7.61 -6.44 2.10
N PHE A 161 -7.30 -5.83 3.24
CA PHE A 161 -7.36 -6.49 4.55
C PHE A 161 -8.78 -7.01 4.84
N GLU A 162 -9.79 -6.15 4.72
CA GLU A 162 -11.19 -6.50 4.97
C GLU A 162 -11.72 -7.56 3.99
N TYR A 163 -11.25 -7.52 2.74
CA TYR A 163 -11.53 -8.59 1.77
C TYR A 163 -11.00 -9.95 2.25
N GLY A 164 -9.76 -9.97 2.75
CA GLY A 164 -9.14 -11.18 3.32
C GLY A 164 -9.88 -11.72 4.55
N GLN A 165 -10.50 -10.83 5.34
CA GLN A 165 -11.34 -11.19 6.49
C GLN A 165 -12.77 -11.61 6.10
N GLY A 166 -13.14 -11.51 4.83
CA GLY A 166 -14.49 -11.83 4.34
C GLY A 166 -15.51 -10.68 4.48
N ASN A 167 -15.07 -9.50 4.90
CA ASN A 167 -15.92 -8.31 5.07
C ASN A 167 -16.14 -7.60 3.73
N LEU A 168 -16.76 -8.27 2.78
CA LEU A 168 -16.85 -7.85 1.37
C LEU A 168 -17.42 -6.44 1.18
N LEU A 169 -18.45 -6.06 1.92
CA LEU A 169 -19.07 -4.74 1.81
C LEU A 169 -18.09 -3.63 2.22
N VAL A 170 -17.40 -3.83 3.34
CA VAL A 170 -16.39 -2.87 3.83
C VAL A 170 -15.20 -2.79 2.86
N ALA A 171 -14.77 -3.92 2.31
CA ALA A 171 -13.73 -3.99 1.30
C ALA A 171 -14.11 -3.20 0.03
N LEU A 172 -15.33 -3.38 -0.48
CA LEU A 172 -15.84 -2.66 -1.65
C LEU A 172 -15.90 -1.15 -1.40
N LEU A 173 -16.42 -0.70 -0.26
CA LEU A 173 -16.51 0.72 0.09
C LEU A 173 -15.12 1.37 0.16
N ASN A 174 -14.16 0.71 0.84
CA ASN A 174 -12.79 1.22 0.90
C ASN A 174 -12.13 1.22 -0.49
N GLY A 175 -12.34 0.19 -1.30
CA GLY A 175 -11.81 0.13 -2.66
C GLY A 175 -12.33 1.26 -3.55
N PHE A 176 -13.62 1.59 -3.46
CA PHE A 176 -14.22 2.70 -4.20
C PHE A 176 -13.66 4.06 -3.76
N GLN A 177 -13.48 4.27 -2.46
CA GLN A 177 -12.86 5.49 -1.93
C GLN A 177 -11.39 5.58 -2.37
N ALA A 178 -10.65 4.48 -2.34
CA ALA A 178 -9.27 4.43 -2.80
C ALA A 178 -9.12 4.88 -4.25
N ASP A 179 -9.95 4.36 -5.17
CA ASP A 179 -9.92 4.76 -6.58
C ASP A 179 -10.16 6.26 -6.76
N ASN A 180 -11.18 6.80 -6.12
CA ASN A 180 -11.52 8.23 -6.19
C ASN A 180 -10.38 9.14 -5.69
N HIS A 181 -9.76 8.81 -4.56
CA HIS A 181 -8.68 9.60 -4.00
C HIS A 181 -7.39 9.50 -4.82
N LEU A 182 -7.06 8.31 -5.33
CA LEU A 182 -5.90 8.13 -6.20
C LEU A 182 -6.06 8.84 -7.54
N GLU A 183 -7.24 8.80 -8.14
CA GLU A 183 -7.53 9.60 -9.35
C GLU A 183 -7.41 11.11 -9.06
N LYS A 184 -7.95 11.57 -7.93
CA LYS A 184 -7.81 12.98 -7.53
C LYS A 184 -6.36 13.38 -7.32
N ALA A 185 -5.54 12.53 -6.72
CA ALA A 185 -4.11 12.78 -6.56
C ALA A 185 -3.41 13.00 -7.90
N LEU A 186 -3.69 12.17 -8.91
CA LEU A 186 -3.12 12.31 -10.26
C LEU A 186 -3.67 13.52 -11.02
N LEU A 187 -4.92 13.91 -10.81
CA LEU A 187 -5.47 15.13 -11.39
C LEU A 187 -4.76 16.38 -10.84
N LEU A 188 -4.41 16.39 -9.57
CA LEU A 188 -3.70 17.48 -8.92
C LEU A 188 -2.20 17.48 -9.26
N ASN A 189 -1.58 16.32 -9.30
CA ASN A 189 -0.16 16.15 -9.64
C ASN A 189 0.08 14.84 -10.41
N PRO A 190 0.14 14.88 -11.77
CA PRO A 190 0.40 13.69 -12.58
C PRO A 190 1.76 13.03 -12.35
N ASN A 191 2.69 13.72 -11.66
CA ASN A 191 4.01 13.19 -11.35
C ASN A 191 4.04 12.35 -10.06
N LEU A 192 2.92 12.20 -9.36
CA LEU A 192 2.79 11.28 -8.23
C LEU A 192 2.66 9.83 -8.73
N VAL A 193 3.77 9.30 -9.21
CA VAL A 193 3.81 8.00 -9.90
C VAL A 193 3.37 6.84 -9.01
N ASP A 194 3.53 6.93 -7.69
CA ASP A 194 3.02 5.92 -6.74
C ASP A 194 1.50 5.75 -6.80
N ALA A 195 0.74 6.79 -7.20
CA ALA A 195 -0.69 6.67 -7.39
C ALA A 195 -1.08 5.74 -8.56
N TYR A 196 -0.24 5.68 -9.60
CA TYR A 196 -0.45 4.73 -10.70
C TYR A 196 -0.33 3.28 -10.22
N PHE A 197 0.59 2.98 -9.30
CA PHE A 197 0.67 1.64 -8.72
C PHE A 197 -0.65 1.24 -8.04
N GLY A 198 -1.16 2.10 -7.15
CA GLY A 198 -2.43 1.86 -6.45
C GLY A 198 -3.61 1.68 -7.41
N LEU A 199 -3.77 2.57 -8.39
CA LEU A 199 -4.80 2.45 -9.42
C LEU A 199 -4.63 1.21 -10.30
N GLY A 200 -3.39 0.86 -10.61
CA GLY A 200 -3.07 -0.33 -11.38
C GLY A 200 -3.52 -1.59 -10.68
N MET A 201 -3.18 -1.73 -9.40
CA MET A 201 -3.60 -2.84 -8.55
C MET A 201 -5.12 -2.94 -8.44
N TYR A 202 -5.79 -1.83 -8.22
CA TYR A 202 -7.23 -1.76 -8.11
C TYR A 202 -7.93 -2.18 -9.42
N ARG A 203 -7.55 -1.58 -10.55
CA ARG A 203 -8.16 -1.83 -11.86
C ARG A 203 -7.92 -3.25 -12.35
N TYR A 204 -6.69 -3.73 -12.23
CA TYR A 204 -6.35 -5.11 -12.58
C TYR A 204 -7.08 -6.11 -11.70
N GLY A 205 -7.02 -5.92 -10.37
CA GLY A 205 -7.63 -6.82 -9.39
C GLY A 205 -9.14 -6.96 -9.58
N ASN A 206 -9.87 -5.84 -9.68
CA ASN A 206 -11.32 -5.86 -9.89
C ASN A 206 -11.73 -6.51 -11.21
N SER A 207 -11.00 -6.20 -12.30
CA SER A 207 -11.26 -6.84 -13.60
C SER A 207 -10.98 -8.35 -13.56
N ARG A 208 -9.96 -8.76 -12.76
CA ARG A 208 -9.61 -10.18 -12.59
C ARG A 208 -10.62 -10.93 -11.76
N LEU A 209 -11.18 -10.32 -10.71
CA LEU A 209 -12.24 -10.90 -9.89
C LEU A 209 -13.52 -11.07 -10.69
N GLY A 210 -13.82 -10.15 -11.62
CA GLY A 210 -15.01 -10.20 -12.46
C GLY A 210 -16.32 -10.15 -11.68
N GLY A 211 -17.40 -10.61 -12.29
CA GLY A 211 -18.71 -10.79 -11.67
C GLY A 211 -19.34 -9.49 -11.15
N LEU A 212 -20.15 -9.59 -10.09
CA LEU A 212 -20.88 -8.47 -9.53
C LEU A 212 -19.93 -7.38 -8.95
N GLY A 213 -18.79 -7.78 -8.40
CA GLY A 213 -17.79 -6.84 -7.88
C GLY A 213 -17.28 -5.91 -8.98
N ASN A 214 -16.83 -6.46 -10.11
CA ASN A 214 -16.37 -5.67 -11.25
C ASN A 214 -17.50 -4.80 -11.84
N LEU A 215 -18.74 -5.31 -11.88
CA LEU A 215 -19.89 -4.54 -12.36
C LEU A 215 -20.12 -3.28 -11.50
N ILE A 216 -20.07 -3.44 -10.17
CA ILE A 216 -20.28 -2.33 -9.22
C ILE A 216 -19.11 -1.35 -9.27
N MET A 217 -17.87 -1.86 -9.25
CA MET A 217 -16.67 -1.04 -9.08
C MET A 217 -16.19 -0.38 -10.37
N GLN A 218 -16.40 -1.02 -11.52
CA GLN A 218 -15.85 -0.58 -12.82
C GLN A 218 -16.89 -0.60 -13.96
N GLY A 219 -18.18 -0.76 -13.62
CA GLY A 219 -19.25 -0.85 -14.63
C GLY A 219 -19.12 -2.06 -15.56
N GLY A 220 -18.48 -3.14 -15.09
CA GLY A 220 -18.26 -4.37 -15.86
C GLY A 220 -17.14 -4.28 -16.90
N LYS A 221 -16.39 -3.17 -16.95
CA LYS A 221 -15.29 -2.99 -17.91
C LYS A 221 -14.11 -3.90 -17.56
N ASP A 222 -13.45 -4.42 -18.60
CA ASP A 222 -12.16 -5.09 -18.45
C ASP A 222 -11.02 -4.05 -18.50
N LEU A 223 -10.49 -3.70 -17.35
CA LEU A 223 -9.40 -2.75 -17.20
C LEU A 223 -8.05 -3.41 -16.88
N ARG A 224 -7.90 -4.73 -17.13
CA ARG A 224 -6.65 -5.45 -16.84
C ARG A 224 -5.45 -4.82 -17.54
N LEU A 225 -5.57 -4.53 -18.83
CA LEU A 225 -4.48 -3.91 -19.60
C LEU A 225 -4.14 -2.51 -19.07
N VAL A 226 -5.15 -1.71 -18.75
CA VAL A 226 -4.95 -0.38 -18.15
C VAL A 226 -4.25 -0.52 -16.80
N GLY A 227 -4.69 -1.45 -15.96
CA GLY A 227 -4.07 -1.71 -14.67
C GLY A 227 -2.60 -2.13 -14.80
N MET A 228 -2.29 -3.05 -15.72
CA MET A 228 -0.91 -3.47 -15.97
C MET A 228 -0.03 -2.33 -16.46
N ASN A 229 -0.50 -1.52 -17.41
CA ASN A 229 0.25 -0.35 -17.88
C ASN A 229 0.55 0.64 -16.76
N HIS A 230 -0.35 0.82 -15.80
CA HIS A 230 -0.14 1.67 -14.62
C HIS A 230 0.94 1.09 -13.69
N ILE A 231 0.92 -0.23 -13.43
CA ILE A 231 1.94 -0.91 -12.63
C ILE A 231 3.31 -0.80 -13.32
N GLU A 232 3.37 -1.07 -14.62
CA GLU A 232 4.59 -0.93 -15.41
C GLU A 232 5.14 0.50 -15.38
N HIS A 233 4.25 1.50 -15.48
CA HIS A 233 4.63 2.91 -15.35
C HIS A 233 5.28 3.21 -13.99
N ALA A 234 4.75 2.66 -12.90
CA ALA A 234 5.31 2.81 -11.57
C ALA A 234 6.70 2.15 -11.46
N ILE A 235 6.91 0.99 -12.08
CA ILE A 235 8.20 0.29 -12.10
C ILE A 235 9.25 1.11 -12.83
N LEU A 236 8.93 1.64 -14.01
CA LEU A 236 9.87 2.34 -14.87
C LEU A 236 10.31 3.70 -14.33
N ASN A 237 9.53 4.30 -13.42
CA ASN A 237 9.80 5.65 -12.90
C ASN A 237 10.41 5.69 -11.49
N GLN A 238 10.96 4.58 -11.00
CA GLN A 238 11.70 4.48 -9.73
C GLN A 238 10.94 5.12 -8.54
N THR A 239 9.71 4.69 -8.33
CA THR A 239 8.86 5.20 -7.26
C THR A 239 9.19 4.59 -5.90
N THR A 240 8.63 5.17 -4.83
CA THR A 240 8.68 4.60 -3.48
C THR A 240 8.10 3.19 -3.44
N THR A 241 7.07 2.93 -4.25
CA THR A 241 6.40 1.61 -4.33
C THR A 241 7.03 0.67 -5.36
N GLN A 242 8.12 1.06 -6.04
CA GLN A 242 8.76 0.22 -7.06
C GLN A 242 9.07 -1.21 -6.58
N PRO A 243 9.60 -1.45 -5.35
CA PRO A 243 9.85 -2.80 -4.87
C PRO A 243 8.57 -3.64 -4.77
N LEU A 244 7.45 -3.04 -4.37
CA LEU A 244 6.14 -3.70 -4.34
C LEU A 244 5.60 -3.96 -5.74
N ALA A 245 5.74 -2.99 -6.64
CA ALA A 245 5.31 -3.11 -8.02
C ALA A 245 6.05 -4.25 -8.75
N LEU A 246 7.35 -4.38 -8.51
CA LEU A 246 8.17 -5.49 -9.04
C LEU A 246 7.73 -6.86 -8.51
N LYS A 247 7.26 -6.95 -7.25
CA LYS A 247 6.72 -8.18 -6.68
C LYS A 247 5.37 -8.57 -7.30
N THR A 248 4.67 -7.63 -7.90
CA THR A 248 3.31 -7.83 -8.41
C THR A 248 3.28 -8.40 -9.82
N LEU A 249 4.31 -8.13 -10.64
CA LEU A 249 4.45 -8.66 -11.99
C LEU A 249 5.06 -10.05 -12.00
#